data_2f8ffb32ecf44175b3553c434e342215
#
_entry.id   2f8ffb32ecf44175b3553c434e342215
#
_cell.length_a   1.000
_cell.length_b   1.000
_cell.length_c   1.000
_cell.angle_alpha   90.00
_cell.angle_beta   90.00
_cell.angle_gamma   90.00
#
_symmetry.space_group_name_H-M   'P 1'
#
loop_
_entity.id
_entity.type
_entity.pdbx_description
1 polymer ?
#
loop_
_entity_poly.entity_id
_entity_poly.type
_entity_poly.pdbx_seq_one_letter_code
_entity_poly.pdbx_strand_id
1 'polypeptide(L)'
;MLKTILLPPKLWILIMTPSATSTKSKLTFLEMVYPPISNQEAVWLQNDPEVEALLRQSDFYMIGGRAEAKCLNLVVDPATYVATFDFSVGDGFRDPVEIRIRDLPAVQKSEAESFWVEAGEKLIRVWDGPIGEPGSNVLEWFTTEKLIWDRSRGRAGIERFDRHREAATYDLLYVGIAKVGDSFDRLISNGHKARMEILGNEPQRYPGARVTDEIYLFLFNIQPLIMTTFEPEHDFENEDFSGAYDKKRIVADAEKAFVSLLKPEYNVVKFASYPKGADGLYGSDFVRYGYVICESFSFDTAHGRIRGSRDAATGFITNDADSIFVEGNTVKLFVSGVDFPSE
;
A
#
# COMPACT_ATOMS: atom_id res chain seq x y z
N MET A 1 -6.52 3.86 26.13
CA MET A 1 -5.18 4.45 26.14
C MET A 1 -5.02 5.23 24.85
N LEU A 2 -5.03 6.57 24.90
CA LEU A 2 -4.73 7.42 23.74
C LEU A 2 -3.24 7.24 23.44
N LYS A 3 -2.93 6.60 22.31
CA LYS A 3 -1.56 6.58 21.79
C LYS A 3 -1.26 7.98 21.24
N THR A 4 -0.32 8.67 21.86
CA THR A 4 0.22 9.94 21.31
C THR A 4 0.92 9.61 19.99
N ILE A 5 0.36 10.11 18.90
CA ILE A 5 0.95 9.98 17.56
C ILE A 5 2.05 11.04 17.47
N LEU A 6 3.31 10.63 17.58
CA LEU A 6 4.46 11.48 17.26
C LEU A 6 4.65 11.46 15.74
N LEU A 7 4.12 12.47 15.07
CA LEU A 7 4.47 12.74 13.67
C LEU A 7 5.91 13.27 13.63
N PRO A 8 6.69 12.97 12.58
CA PRO A 8 8.04 13.49 12.44
C PRO A 8 8.05 15.02 12.50
N PRO A 9 9.00 15.63 13.23
CA PRO A 9 8.97 17.08 13.56
C PRO A 9 8.87 18.02 12.37
N LYS A 10 9.29 17.61 11.18
CA LYS A 10 9.22 18.46 9.98
C LYS A 10 7.89 18.38 9.22
N LEU A 11 7.13 17.31 9.36
CA LEU A 11 5.75 17.28 8.89
C LEU A 11 4.89 18.29 9.67
N TRP A 12 5.21 18.50 10.95
CA TRP A 12 4.59 19.54 11.79
C TRP A 12 4.89 20.96 11.29
N ILE A 13 6.12 21.24 10.83
CA ILE A 13 6.52 22.57 10.34
C ILE A 13 5.79 22.95 9.05
N LEU A 14 5.52 21.98 8.17
CA LEU A 14 4.73 22.21 6.95
C LEU A 14 3.25 22.50 7.23
N ILE A 15 2.76 22.10 8.41
CA ILE A 15 1.35 22.26 8.81
C ILE A 15 1.17 23.51 9.69
N MET A 16 2.23 24.03 10.33
CA MET A 16 2.18 25.10 11.32
C MET A 16 2.91 26.36 10.88
N THR A 17 2.49 27.04 9.82
CA THR A 17 2.80 28.47 9.67
C THR A 17 1.66 29.30 10.28
N PRO A 18 1.94 30.24 11.19
CA PRO A 18 0.90 31.00 11.85
C PRO A 18 0.22 31.95 10.86
N SER A 19 -1.04 31.74 10.63
CA SER A 19 -1.99 32.71 10.09
C SER A 19 -2.99 33.01 11.19
N ALA A 20 -3.36 34.26 11.37
CA ALA A 20 -4.15 34.78 12.47
C ALA A 20 -5.65 34.37 12.49
N THR A 21 -6.01 33.23 11.93
CA THR A 21 -7.37 32.66 11.93
C THR A 21 -7.33 31.18 12.22
N SER A 22 -8.34 30.64 12.90
CA SER A 22 -8.41 29.18 13.06
C SER A 22 -8.40 28.52 11.69
N THR A 23 -7.46 27.59 11.48
CA THR A 23 -7.26 26.96 10.18
C THR A 23 -7.37 25.45 10.29
N LYS A 24 -8.06 24.83 9.32
CA LYS A 24 -8.11 23.38 9.20
C LYS A 24 -7.10 22.91 8.17
N SER A 25 -6.30 21.92 8.57
CA SER A 25 -5.36 21.22 7.71
C SER A 25 -5.65 19.72 7.74
N LYS A 26 -5.34 19.01 6.66
CA LYS A 26 -5.59 17.59 6.57
C LYS A 26 -4.38 16.86 5.95
N LEU A 27 -3.99 15.76 6.57
CA LEU A 27 -3.09 14.78 5.96
C LEU A 27 -3.86 13.46 5.81
N THR A 28 -3.81 12.87 4.64
CA THR A 28 -4.52 11.63 4.33
C THR A 28 -3.53 10.50 4.13
N PHE A 29 -3.68 9.45 4.91
CA PHE A 29 -2.88 8.23 4.81
C PHE A 29 -3.59 7.22 3.91
N LEU A 30 -2.85 6.70 2.93
CA LEU A 30 -3.26 5.57 2.11
C LEU A 30 -2.65 4.31 2.74
N GLU A 31 -3.48 3.50 3.38
CA GLU A 31 -3.07 2.25 4.03
C GLU A 31 -3.71 1.07 3.30
N MET A 32 -2.91 0.08 2.92
CA MET A 32 -3.43 -1.09 2.22
C MET A 32 -4.25 -1.99 3.15
N VAL A 33 -5.39 -2.45 2.65
CA VAL A 33 -6.29 -3.36 3.37
C VAL A 33 -5.85 -4.82 3.30
N TYR A 34 -5.00 -5.15 2.32
CA TYR A 34 -4.48 -6.48 2.06
C TYR A 34 -3.15 -6.36 1.29
N PRO A 35 -2.23 -7.34 1.33
CA PRO A 35 -1.04 -7.34 0.47
C PRO A 35 -1.38 -7.08 -1.00
N PRO A 36 -0.47 -6.51 -1.80
CA PRO A 36 -0.71 -6.42 -3.23
C PRO A 36 -1.00 -7.81 -3.80
N ILE A 37 -1.99 -7.92 -4.67
CA ILE A 37 -2.35 -9.18 -5.32
C ILE A 37 -2.08 -9.10 -6.81
N SER A 38 -1.48 -10.15 -7.39
CA SER A 38 -1.37 -10.21 -8.84
C SER A 38 -2.75 -10.33 -9.48
N ASN A 39 -2.84 -9.95 -10.74
CA ASN A 39 -4.10 -10.11 -11.46
C ASN A 39 -4.56 -11.57 -11.55
N GLN A 40 -3.63 -12.52 -11.52
CA GLN A 40 -3.91 -13.96 -11.47
C GLN A 40 -4.48 -14.38 -10.10
N GLU A 41 -3.87 -13.91 -9.00
CA GLU A 41 -4.36 -14.19 -7.64
C GLU A 41 -5.76 -13.63 -7.41
N ALA A 42 -6.09 -12.48 -7.99
CA ALA A 42 -7.41 -11.87 -7.87
C ALA A 42 -8.54 -12.82 -8.36
N VAL A 43 -8.25 -13.68 -9.35
CA VAL A 43 -9.22 -14.67 -9.86
C VAL A 43 -9.49 -15.78 -8.83
N TRP A 44 -8.51 -16.14 -8.01
CA TRP A 44 -8.67 -17.18 -6.98
C TRP A 44 -9.28 -16.61 -5.71
N LEU A 45 -8.79 -15.44 -5.28
CA LEU A 45 -9.18 -14.81 -4.03
C LEU A 45 -10.61 -14.23 -4.06
N GLN A 46 -11.20 -14.01 -5.26
CA GLN A 46 -12.58 -13.53 -5.37
C GLN A 46 -13.63 -14.45 -4.74
N ASN A 47 -13.29 -15.71 -4.49
CA ASN A 47 -14.19 -16.71 -3.89
C ASN A 47 -13.82 -17.02 -2.42
N ASP A 48 -12.87 -16.28 -1.83
CA ASP A 48 -12.48 -16.41 -0.43
C ASP A 48 -13.22 -15.34 0.39
N PRO A 49 -14.20 -15.72 1.24
CA PRO A 49 -15.03 -14.74 1.97
C PRO A 49 -14.24 -13.88 2.96
N GLU A 50 -13.15 -14.39 3.54
CA GLU A 50 -12.33 -13.66 4.50
C GLU A 50 -11.51 -12.58 3.77
N VAL A 51 -10.90 -12.94 2.64
CA VAL A 51 -10.16 -12.01 1.79
C VAL A 51 -11.11 -10.97 1.18
N GLU A 52 -12.27 -11.40 0.66
CA GLU A 52 -13.30 -10.50 0.13
C GLU A 52 -13.69 -9.44 1.17
N ALA A 53 -13.95 -9.84 2.43
CA ALA A 53 -14.34 -8.93 3.50
C ALA A 53 -13.27 -7.87 3.79
N LEU A 54 -11.98 -8.20 3.65
CA LEU A 54 -10.87 -7.24 3.76
C LEU A 54 -10.81 -6.31 2.54
N LEU A 55 -10.88 -6.85 1.33
CA LEU A 55 -10.79 -6.07 0.09
C LEU A 55 -11.95 -5.07 -0.06
N ARG A 56 -13.13 -5.39 0.46
CA ARG A 56 -14.31 -4.49 0.48
C ARG A 56 -14.14 -3.26 1.38
N GLN A 57 -13.13 -3.22 2.25
CA GLN A 57 -12.81 -2.02 3.04
C GLN A 57 -12.10 -0.94 2.22
N SER A 58 -11.74 -1.23 0.97
CA SER A 58 -11.06 -0.30 0.08
C SER A 58 -12.05 0.53 -0.75
N ASP A 59 -11.78 1.82 -0.86
CA ASP A 59 -12.48 2.77 -1.73
C ASP A 59 -11.54 3.46 -2.73
N PHE A 60 -10.24 3.22 -2.61
CA PHE A 60 -9.19 3.75 -3.49
C PHE A 60 -8.25 2.61 -3.93
N TYR A 61 -7.88 2.57 -5.19
CA TYR A 61 -6.99 1.53 -5.69
C TYR A 61 -6.01 2.05 -6.74
N MET A 62 -4.89 1.35 -6.84
CA MET A 62 -3.90 1.55 -7.90
C MET A 62 -3.67 0.22 -8.63
N ILE A 63 -3.30 0.30 -9.91
CA ILE A 63 -2.83 -0.83 -10.69
C ILE A 63 -1.39 -0.54 -11.05
N GLY A 64 -0.50 -1.45 -10.69
CA GLY A 64 0.93 -1.36 -10.97
C GLY A 64 1.43 -2.52 -11.80
N GLY A 65 2.54 -2.31 -12.50
CA GLY A 65 3.26 -3.33 -13.24
C GLY A 65 4.68 -3.52 -12.72
N ARG A 66 5.13 -4.77 -12.62
CA ARG A 66 6.51 -5.11 -12.30
C ARG A 66 6.83 -6.48 -12.89
N ALA A 67 8.10 -6.74 -13.24
CA ALA A 67 8.53 -8.08 -13.61
C ALA A 67 8.17 -9.09 -12.52
N GLU A 68 7.82 -10.30 -12.94
CA GLU A 68 7.42 -11.39 -12.05
C GLU A 68 8.49 -11.63 -10.97
N ALA A 69 8.06 -11.79 -9.73
CA ALA A 69 8.92 -12.18 -8.63
C ALA A 69 8.83 -13.67 -8.35
N LYS A 70 9.93 -14.26 -7.87
CA LYS A 70 10.07 -15.70 -7.57
C LYS A 70 10.90 -15.94 -6.33
N CYS A 71 10.58 -17.03 -5.63
CA CYS A 71 11.39 -17.62 -4.57
C CYS A 71 12.20 -18.77 -5.18
N LEU A 72 13.49 -18.59 -5.35
CA LEU A 72 14.38 -19.56 -6.02
C LEU A 72 15.29 -20.27 -5.00
N ASN A 73 15.72 -21.49 -5.33
CA ASN A 73 16.68 -22.25 -4.51
C ASN A 73 16.23 -22.47 -3.07
N LEU A 74 14.94 -22.69 -2.84
CA LEU A 74 14.39 -22.86 -1.50
C LEU A 74 14.92 -24.18 -0.89
N VAL A 75 15.52 -24.04 0.30
CA VAL A 75 16.02 -25.16 1.13
C VAL A 75 15.45 -24.98 2.54
N VAL A 76 14.95 -26.06 3.12
CA VAL A 76 14.49 -26.10 4.51
C VAL A 76 15.43 -27.00 5.32
N ASP A 77 15.97 -26.45 6.38
CA ASP A 77 16.71 -27.25 7.38
C ASP A 77 15.69 -27.89 8.35
N PRO A 78 15.55 -29.23 8.33
CA PRO A 78 14.57 -29.91 9.19
C PRO A 78 14.94 -29.90 10.68
N ALA A 79 16.19 -29.62 11.03
CA ALA A 79 16.62 -29.58 12.42
C ALA A 79 16.28 -28.24 13.09
N THR A 80 16.41 -27.16 12.34
CA THR A 80 16.19 -25.79 12.84
C THR A 80 14.84 -25.23 12.43
N TYR A 81 14.14 -25.82 11.47
CA TYR A 81 12.95 -25.30 10.82
C TYR A 81 13.16 -23.90 10.19
N VAL A 82 14.35 -23.72 9.60
CA VAL A 82 14.70 -22.50 8.85
C VAL A 82 14.62 -22.79 7.36
N ALA A 83 13.81 -22.00 6.65
CA ALA A 83 13.75 -21.98 5.21
C ALA A 83 14.60 -20.82 4.67
N THR A 84 15.51 -21.11 3.74
CA THR A 84 16.33 -20.10 3.06
C THR A 84 16.12 -20.17 1.56
N PHE A 85 16.11 -19.03 0.90
CA PHE A 85 15.94 -18.92 -0.55
C PHE A 85 16.39 -17.55 -1.08
N ASP A 86 16.50 -17.44 -2.40
CA ASP A 86 16.73 -16.18 -3.09
C ASP A 86 15.39 -15.62 -3.57
N PHE A 87 15.04 -14.42 -3.10
CA PHE A 87 13.95 -13.64 -3.70
C PHE A 87 14.45 -12.94 -4.95
N SER A 88 13.81 -13.14 -6.08
CA SER A 88 14.20 -12.54 -7.36
C SER A 88 13.06 -11.76 -7.98
N VAL A 89 13.39 -10.68 -8.72
CA VAL A 89 12.45 -9.94 -9.59
C VAL A 89 13.09 -9.87 -10.97
N GLY A 90 12.47 -10.52 -11.95
CA GLY A 90 13.08 -10.68 -13.28
C GLY A 90 14.50 -11.23 -13.20
N ASP A 91 15.39 -10.75 -14.09
CA ASP A 91 16.80 -11.15 -14.12
C ASP A 91 17.73 -10.23 -13.32
N GLY A 92 17.26 -9.03 -12.95
CA GLY A 92 18.12 -7.96 -12.43
C GLY A 92 18.22 -7.86 -10.92
N PHE A 93 17.26 -8.44 -10.18
CA PHE A 93 17.20 -8.31 -8.72
C PHE A 93 17.26 -9.68 -8.04
N ARG A 94 18.11 -9.77 -7.02
CA ARG A 94 18.15 -10.92 -6.07
C ARG A 94 18.48 -10.44 -4.68
N ASP A 95 17.81 -11.01 -3.68
CA ASP A 95 18.08 -10.77 -2.27
C ASP A 95 17.84 -12.05 -1.46
N PRO A 96 18.74 -12.44 -0.54
CA PRO A 96 18.56 -13.63 0.28
C PRO A 96 17.48 -13.40 1.32
N VAL A 97 16.64 -14.42 1.51
CA VAL A 97 15.57 -14.44 2.51
C VAL A 97 15.72 -15.64 3.44
N GLU A 98 15.42 -15.44 4.70
CA GLU A 98 15.35 -16.49 5.71
C GLU A 98 13.98 -16.43 6.38
N ILE A 99 13.27 -17.57 6.43
CA ILE A 99 12.03 -17.72 7.19
C ILE A 99 12.28 -18.71 8.33
N ARG A 100 12.19 -18.23 9.57
CA ARG A 100 12.22 -19.03 10.79
C ARG A 100 10.81 -19.49 11.10
N ILE A 101 10.46 -20.68 10.66
CA ILE A 101 9.09 -21.19 10.69
C ILE A 101 8.52 -21.19 12.11
N ARG A 102 9.32 -21.54 13.10
CA ARG A 102 8.89 -21.58 14.52
C ARG A 102 8.61 -20.19 15.11
N ASP A 103 9.14 -19.12 14.50
CA ASP A 103 8.93 -17.75 14.97
C ASP A 103 7.69 -17.09 14.31
N LEU A 104 7.08 -17.77 13.33
CA LEU A 104 5.86 -17.29 12.70
C LEU A 104 4.68 -17.28 13.67
N PRO A 105 3.93 -16.18 13.81
CA PRO A 105 2.85 -16.07 14.79
C PRO A 105 1.75 -17.14 14.69
N ALA A 106 1.44 -17.59 13.46
CA ALA A 106 0.45 -18.65 13.26
C ALA A 106 0.99 -20.03 13.72
N VAL A 107 2.28 -20.29 13.50
CA VAL A 107 2.95 -21.50 13.96
C VAL A 107 3.07 -21.54 15.47
N GLN A 108 3.38 -20.41 16.12
CA GLN A 108 3.45 -20.31 17.59
C GLN A 108 2.10 -20.53 18.29
N LYS A 109 0.98 -20.31 17.58
CA LYS A 109 -0.37 -20.56 18.09
C LYS A 109 -0.85 -21.98 17.83
N SER A 110 -0.15 -22.72 16.98
CA SER A 110 -0.48 -24.11 16.64
C SER A 110 0.00 -25.06 17.74
N GLU A 111 -0.77 -26.14 18.00
CA GLU A 111 -0.39 -27.23 18.89
C GLU A 111 0.45 -28.30 18.17
N ALA A 112 0.72 -28.14 16.87
CA ALA A 112 1.50 -29.10 16.10
C ALA A 112 2.98 -29.11 16.52
N GLU A 113 3.54 -30.32 16.68
CA GLU A 113 4.95 -30.51 17.03
C GLU A 113 5.87 -30.48 15.81
N SER A 114 5.34 -30.78 14.63
CA SER A 114 6.08 -30.85 13.37
C SER A 114 5.37 -30.06 12.29
N PHE A 115 6.16 -29.51 11.35
CA PHE A 115 5.68 -28.63 10.28
C PHE A 115 6.19 -29.11 8.93
N TRP A 116 5.39 -28.96 7.89
CA TRP A 116 5.73 -29.29 6.50
C TRP A 116 5.73 -28.02 5.68
N VAL A 117 6.70 -27.89 4.79
CA VAL A 117 6.82 -26.73 3.90
C VAL A 117 6.56 -27.16 2.47
N GLU A 118 5.51 -26.63 1.89
CA GLU A 118 5.23 -26.73 0.47
C GLU A 118 5.95 -25.57 -0.23
N ALA A 119 6.98 -25.92 -1.00
CA ALA A 119 7.86 -24.98 -1.66
C ALA A 119 7.47 -24.80 -3.13
N GLY A 120 7.09 -23.58 -3.50
CA GLY A 120 6.86 -23.17 -4.87
C GLY A 120 7.56 -21.84 -5.19
N GLU A 121 7.83 -21.58 -6.47
CA GLU A 121 8.50 -20.34 -6.88
C GLU A 121 7.67 -19.08 -6.56
N LYS A 122 6.34 -19.18 -6.51
CA LYS A 122 5.43 -18.03 -6.28
C LYS A 122 4.65 -18.12 -4.98
N LEU A 123 4.63 -19.28 -4.36
CA LEU A 123 3.82 -19.55 -3.18
C LEU A 123 4.55 -20.57 -2.30
N ILE A 124 4.76 -20.19 -1.05
CA ILE A 124 5.27 -21.05 0.01
C ILE A 124 4.15 -21.23 1.01
N ARG A 125 3.88 -22.48 1.46
CA ARG A 125 2.91 -22.78 2.51
C ARG A 125 3.56 -23.56 3.63
N VAL A 126 3.17 -23.28 4.86
CA VAL A 126 3.54 -24.01 6.07
C VAL A 126 2.31 -24.73 6.58
N TRP A 127 2.42 -26.03 6.76
CA TRP A 127 1.33 -26.93 7.15
C TRP A 127 1.58 -27.50 8.54
N ASP A 128 0.50 -27.79 9.29
CA ASP A 128 0.55 -28.47 10.61
C ASP A 128 0.59 -30.00 10.48
N GLY A 129 0.58 -30.54 9.29
CA GLY A 129 0.60 -31.97 8.98
C GLY A 129 1.10 -32.23 7.56
N PRO A 130 1.14 -33.49 7.08
CA PRO A 130 1.60 -33.81 5.74
C PRO A 130 0.79 -33.07 4.67
N ILE A 131 1.48 -32.58 3.65
CA ILE A 131 0.92 -31.72 2.60
C ILE A 131 -0.25 -32.40 1.89
N GLY A 132 -1.44 -31.79 1.94
CA GLY A 132 -2.64 -32.27 1.26
C GLY A 132 -3.33 -33.47 1.90
N GLU A 133 -2.85 -33.94 3.05
CA GLU A 133 -3.50 -35.02 3.78
C GLU A 133 -4.77 -34.55 4.51
N PRO A 134 -5.82 -35.38 4.64
CA PRO A 134 -6.99 -35.06 5.41
C PRO A 134 -6.66 -34.73 6.86
N GLY A 135 -7.10 -33.57 7.33
CA GLY A 135 -6.82 -33.08 8.68
C GLY A 135 -5.59 -32.19 8.81
N SER A 136 -4.77 -32.06 7.77
CA SER A 136 -3.70 -31.08 7.71
C SER A 136 -4.23 -29.72 7.27
N ASN A 137 -3.78 -28.66 7.95
CA ASN A 137 -4.18 -27.28 7.65
C ASN A 137 -2.97 -26.41 7.27
N VAL A 138 -3.19 -25.44 6.41
CA VAL A 138 -2.21 -24.39 6.13
C VAL A 138 -2.22 -23.42 7.31
N LEU A 139 -1.12 -23.34 8.04
CA LEU A 139 -0.93 -22.40 9.15
C LEU A 139 -0.53 -21.01 8.64
N GLU A 140 0.34 -20.98 7.63
CA GLU A 140 0.86 -19.74 7.08
C GLU A 140 1.17 -19.93 5.59
N TRP A 141 1.09 -18.84 4.83
CA TRP A 141 1.41 -18.83 3.41
C TRP A 141 2.05 -17.50 3.01
N PHE A 142 2.90 -17.55 1.99
CA PHE A 142 3.59 -16.39 1.44
C PHE A 142 3.53 -16.44 -0.09
N THR A 143 2.80 -15.50 -0.69
CA THR A 143 3.10 -15.10 -2.07
C THR A 143 4.30 -14.16 -2.06
N THR A 144 4.86 -13.86 -3.21
CA THR A 144 5.99 -12.94 -3.33
C THR A 144 5.63 -11.54 -2.79
N GLU A 145 4.43 -11.06 -3.07
CA GLU A 145 3.95 -9.76 -2.62
C GLU A 145 3.64 -9.73 -1.12
N LYS A 146 3.02 -10.81 -0.61
CA LYS A 146 2.79 -10.93 0.82
C LYS A 146 4.08 -10.99 1.62
N LEU A 147 5.11 -11.64 1.08
CA LEU A 147 6.43 -11.70 1.73
C LEU A 147 7.08 -10.31 1.84
N ILE A 148 7.04 -9.49 0.77
CA ILE A 148 7.48 -8.10 0.80
C ILE A 148 6.68 -7.29 1.83
N TRP A 149 5.37 -7.42 1.80
CA TRP A 149 4.45 -6.69 2.68
C TRP A 149 4.64 -7.08 4.15
N ASP A 150 4.76 -8.37 4.46
CA ASP A 150 5.02 -8.88 5.81
C ASP A 150 6.40 -8.43 6.32
N ARG A 151 7.44 -8.47 5.47
CA ARG A 151 8.79 -7.98 5.82
C ARG A 151 8.78 -6.50 6.16
N SER A 152 8.10 -5.70 5.37
CA SER A 152 7.99 -4.24 5.58
C SER A 152 7.26 -3.88 6.88
N ARG A 153 6.42 -4.78 7.38
CA ARG A 153 5.66 -4.65 8.62
C ARG A 153 6.33 -5.31 9.83
N GLY A 154 7.58 -5.78 9.68
CA GLY A 154 8.34 -6.39 10.76
C GLY A 154 7.74 -7.70 11.26
N ARG A 155 7.07 -8.48 10.38
CA ARG A 155 6.48 -9.75 10.77
C ARG A 155 7.54 -10.69 11.33
N ALA A 156 7.33 -11.20 12.54
CA ALA A 156 8.24 -12.16 13.18
C ALA A 156 8.44 -13.40 12.29
N GLY A 157 9.65 -13.92 12.31
CA GLY A 157 10.04 -15.10 11.54
C GLY A 157 10.51 -14.80 10.12
N ILE A 158 10.44 -13.56 9.62
CA ILE A 158 11.01 -13.17 8.32
C ILE A 158 12.29 -12.36 8.58
N GLU A 159 13.42 -12.97 8.30
CA GLU A 159 14.75 -12.40 8.53
C GLU A 159 15.47 -12.14 7.19
N ARG A 160 16.55 -11.37 7.25
CA ARG A 160 17.25 -10.93 6.04
C ARG A 160 16.29 -10.15 5.13
N PHE A 161 16.31 -10.29 3.82
CA PHE A 161 15.49 -9.57 2.86
C PHE A 161 15.61 -8.04 3.02
N ASP A 162 16.88 -7.59 3.04
CA ASP A 162 17.21 -6.20 3.40
C ASP A 162 16.85 -5.21 2.29
N ARG A 163 16.79 -5.70 1.03
CA ARG A 163 16.44 -4.92 -0.15
C ARG A 163 14.96 -5.04 -0.56
N HIS A 164 14.07 -5.45 0.37
CA HIS A 164 12.64 -5.62 0.08
C HIS A 164 11.97 -4.35 -0.50
N ARG A 165 12.41 -3.14 -0.08
CA ARG A 165 11.90 -1.87 -0.62
C ARG A 165 12.24 -1.69 -2.10
N GLU A 166 13.42 -2.14 -2.54
CA GLU A 166 13.82 -2.10 -3.93
C GLU A 166 12.98 -3.08 -4.77
N ALA A 167 12.74 -4.29 -4.24
CA ALA A 167 11.83 -5.27 -4.84
C ALA A 167 10.38 -4.76 -4.93
N ALA A 168 9.99 -3.80 -4.09
CA ALA A 168 8.66 -3.21 -4.00
C ALA A 168 8.49 -1.95 -4.87
N THR A 169 9.16 -1.89 -6.03
CA THR A 169 9.01 -0.77 -6.99
C THR A 169 8.18 -1.22 -8.20
N TYR A 170 7.15 -0.47 -8.52
CA TYR A 170 6.17 -0.80 -9.58
C TYR A 170 5.96 0.38 -10.53
N ASP A 171 5.78 0.11 -11.81
CA ASP A 171 5.27 1.11 -12.76
C ASP A 171 3.80 1.40 -12.43
N LEU A 172 3.44 2.66 -12.15
CA LEU A 172 2.05 3.04 -11.90
C LEU A 172 1.29 3.16 -13.22
N LEU A 173 0.37 2.23 -13.46
CA LEU A 173 -0.39 2.15 -14.70
C LEU A 173 -1.74 2.86 -14.60
N TYR A 174 -2.39 2.79 -13.43
CA TYR A 174 -3.73 3.36 -13.22
C TYR A 174 -3.98 3.71 -11.76
N VAL A 175 -4.72 4.79 -11.53
CA VAL A 175 -5.29 5.17 -10.22
C VAL A 175 -6.80 5.28 -10.36
N GLY A 176 -7.56 4.77 -9.41
CA GLY A 176 -9.02 4.84 -9.45
C GLY A 176 -9.68 4.76 -8.08
N ILE A 177 -10.99 5.03 -8.09
CA ILE A 177 -11.85 5.02 -6.91
C ILE A 177 -13.16 4.27 -7.18
N ALA A 178 -13.77 3.76 -6.14
CA ALA A 178 -15.13 3.25 -6.19
C ALA A 178 -16.13 4.38 -5.90
N LYS A 179 -16.75 4.92 -6.95
CA LYS A 179 -17.80 5.96 -6.78
C LYS A 179 -19.10 5.40 -6.21
N VAL A 180 -19.39 4.14 -6.51
CA VAL A 180 -20.55 3.39 -6.03
C VAL A 180 -20.05 2.01 -5.62
N GLY A 181 -20.50 1.51 -4.47
CA GLY A 181 -19.99 0.27 -3.90
C GLY A 181 -18.59 0.43 -3.32
N ASP A 182 -17.78 -0.58 -3.48
CA ASP A 182 -16.39 -0.65 -3.03
C ASP A 182 -15.41 -1.00 -4.17
N SER A 183 -14.12 -0.98 -3.87
CA SER A 183 -13.09 -1.28 -4.87
C SER A 183 -13.08 -2.75 -5.31
N PHE A 184 -13.52 -3.67 -4.47
CA PHE A 184 -13.61 -5.10 -4.80
C PHE A 184 -14.63 -5.33 -5.93
N ASP A 185 -15.87 -4.81 -5.77
CA ASP A 185 -16.89 -4.94 -6.81
C ASP A 185 -16.43 -4.31 -8.12
N ARG A 186 -15.88 -3.11 -8.05
CA ARG A 186 -15.47 -2.36 -9.23
C ARG A 186 -14.29 -3.00 -9.95
N LEU A 187 -13.26 -3.42 -9.20
CA LEU A 187 -11.97 -3.84 -9.77
C LEU A 187 -11.93 -5.35 -10.05
N ILE A 188 -12.58 -6.17 -9.23
CA ILE A 188 -12.45 -7.62 -9.26
C ILE A 188 -13.73 -8.28 -9.79
N SER A 189 -14.89 -8.06 -9.16
CA SER A 189 -16.12 -8.80 -9.48
C SER A 189 -16.77 -8.39 -10.81
N ASN A 190 -16.85 -7.09 -11.11
CA ASN A 190 -17.65 -6.57 -12.24
C ASN A 190 -16.86 -6.34 -13.53
N GLY A 191 -15.56 -6.65 -13.54
CA GLY A 191 -14.70 -6.42 -14.71
C GLY A 191 -14.42 -4.92 -14.95
N HIS A 192 -13.21 -4.50 -14.68
CA HIS A 192 -12.81 -3.10 -14.80
C HIS A 192 -12.22 -2.81 -16.18
N LYS A 193 -12.80 -1.82 -16.91
CA LYS A 193 -12.38 -1.50 -18.29
C LYS A 193 -10.86 -1.23 -18.40
N ALA A 194 -10.32 -0.33 -17.56
CA ALA A 194 -8.88 -0.02 -17.61
C ALA A 194 -8.02 -1.25 -17.24
N ARG A 195 -8.45 -2.10 -16.29
CA ARG A 195 -7.76 -3.37 -15.99
C ARG A 195 -7.69 -4.28 -17.21
N MET A 196 -8.78 -4.39 -17.98
CA MET A 196 -8.81 -5.18 -19.21
C MET A 196 -7.93 -4.55 -20.30
N GLU A 197 -7.94 -3.23 -20.45
CA GLU A 197 -7.06 -2.52 -21.37
C GLU A 197 -5.57 -2.70 -21.02
N ILE A 198 -5.20 -2.62 -19.74
CA ILE A 198 -3.86 -2.90 -19.23
C ILE A 198 -3.43 -4.33 -19.61
N LEU A 199 -4.25 -5.33 -19.28
CA LEU A 199 -3.93 -6.73 -19.57
C LEU A 199 -3.81 -7.02 -21.07
N GLY A 200 -4.50 -6.27 -21.93
CA GLY A 200 -4.45 -6.42 -23.38
C GLY A 200 -3.30 -5.68 -24.06
N ASN A 201 -2.78 -4.61 -23.44
CA ASN A 201 -1.82 -3.71 -24.08
C ASN A 201 -0.42 -3.75 -23.44
N GLU A 202 -0.31 -4.11 -22.15
CA GLU A 202 0.99 -4.18 -21.50
C GLU A 202 1.86 -5.29 -22.10
N PRO A 203 3.13 -4.99 -22.44
CA PRO A 203 4.08 -6.02 -22.84
C PRO A 203 4.50 -6.87 -21.65
N GLN A 204 4.99 -8.06 -21.93
CA GLN A 204 5.71 -8.86 -20.94
C GLN A 204 6.97 -8.10 -20.48
N ARG A 205 7.16 -7.99 -19.16
CA ARG A 205 8.35 -7.39 -18.57
C ARG A 205 9.48 -8.38 -18.40
N TYR A 206 9.14 -9.66 -18.38
CA TYR A 206 10.10 -10.76 -18.34
C TYR A 206 9.77 -11.82 -19.39
N PRO A 207 10.73 -12.28 -20.19
CA PRO A 207 10.50 -13.29 -21.23
C PRO A 207 9.89 -14.57 -20.67
N GLY A 208 8.72 -14.97 -21.19
CA GLY A 208 8.01 -16.16 -20.78
C GLY A 208 7.08 -15.99 -19.58
N ALA A 209 7.08 -14.83 -18.91
CA ALA A 209 6.09 -14.51 -17.87
C ALA A 209 4.71 -14.30 -18.49
N ARG A 210 3.67 -14.44 -17.66
CA ARG A 210 2.32 -14.04 -18.06
C ARG A 210 2.09 -12.60 -17.63
N VAL A 211 1.54 -11.75 -18.49
CA VAL A 211 1.18 -10.38 -18.13
C VAL A 211 0.29 -10.34 -16.88
N THR A 212 -0.58 -11.33 -16.69
CA THR A 212 -1.42 -11.46 -15.48
C THR A 212 -0.65 -11.63 -14.19
N ASP A 213 0.59 -12.11 -14.25
CA ASP A 213 1.48 -12.32 -13.10
C ASP A 213 2.41 -11.11 -12.86
N GLU A 214 2.45 -10.17 -13.81
CA GLU A 214 3.26 -8.95 -13.78
C GLU A 214 2.41 -7.68 -13.49
N ILE A 215 1.08 -7.83 -13.44
CA ILE A 215 0.13 -6.75 -13.10
C ILE A 215 -0.43 -6.98 -11.71
N TYR A 216 -0.30 -5.97 -10.86
CA TYR A 216 -0.64 -6.02 -9.44
C TYR A 216 -1.72 -5.01 -9.09
N LEU A 217 -2.61 -5.40 -8.19
CA LEU A 217 -3.70 -4.61 -7.66
C LEU A 217 -3.37 -4.20 -6.23
N PHE A 218 -3.45 -2.90 -5.96
CA PHE A 218 -3.21 -2.28 -4.66
C PHE A 218 -4.51 -1.65 -4.20
N LEU A 219 -5.06 -2.15 -3.10
CA LEU A 219 -6.34 -1.69 -2.56
C LEU A 219 -6.12 -0.97 -1.22
N PHE A 220 -6.52 0.29 -1.15
CA PHE A 220 -6.28 1.14 0.01
C PHE A 220 -7.55 1.56 0.71
N ASN A 221 -7.46 1.65 2.02
CA ASN A 221 -8.35 2.44 2.85
C ASN A 221 -7.74 3.84 3.02
N ILE A 222 -8.56 4.86 2.86
CA ILE A 222 -8.16 6.25 3.05
C ILE A 222 -8.50 6.70 4.46
N GLN A 223 -7.47 7.12 5.22
CA GLN A 223 -7.58 7.56 6.60
C GLN A 223 -7.13 9.02 6.75
N PRO A 224 -8.05 9.98 6.88
CA PRO A 224 -7.69 11.37 7.06
C PRO A 224 -7.36 11.67 8.52
N LEU A 225 -6.26 12.39 8.74
CA LEU A 225 -5.94 13.09 9.98
C LEU A 225 -6.27 14.57 9.78
N ILE A 226 -7.25 15.08 10.50
CA ILE A 226 -7.65 16.47 10.45
C ILE A 226 -7.08 17.18 11.68
N MET A 227 -6.45 18.32 11.44
CA MET A 227 -5.92 19.20 12.48
C MET A 227 -6.55 20.57 12.37
N THR A 228 -7.03 21.08 13.48
CA THR A 228 -7.53 22.45 13.60
C THR A 228 -6.59 23.24 14.49
N THR A 229 -6.13 24.37 13.99
CA THR A 229 -5.36 25.34 14.78
C THR A 229 -6.30 26.47 15.19
N PHE A 230 -6.32 26.78 16.46
CA PHE A 230 -7.15 27.82 17.04
C PHE A 230 -6.31 29.03 17.43
N GLU A 231 -6.91 30.21 17.37
CA GLU A 231 -6.31 31.43 17.94
C GLU A 231 -6.25 31.32 19.48
N PRO A 232 -5.32 32.03 20.16
CA PRO A 232 -5.21 32.00 21.62
C PRO A 232 -6.48 32.45 22.36
N GLU A 233 -7.26 33.34 21.74
CA GLU A 233 -8.49 33.93 22.29
C GLU A 233 -9.75 33.13 21.89
N HIS A 234 -9.61 31.96 21.24
CA HIS A 234 -10.73 31.17 20.75
C HIS A 234 -11.62 30.67 21.89
N ASP A 235 -12.91 30.85 21.75
CA ASP A 235 -13.94 30.33 22.68
C ASP A 235 -14.30 28.89 22.31
N PHE A 236 -13.89 27.94 23.13
CA PHE A 236 -14.12 26.50 22.91
C PHE A 236 -15.48 26.00 23.42
N GLU A 237 -16.27 26.82 24.15
CA GLU A 237 -17.54 26.37 24.76
C GLU A 237 -18.60 26.01 23.71
N ASN A 238 -18.52 26.62 22.53
CA ASN A 238 -19.48 26.42 21.43
C ASN A 238 -18.89 25.69 20.23
N GLU A 239 -17.68 25.16 20.36
CA GLU A 239 -16.97 24.48 19.23
C GLU A 239 -17.49 23.06 19.01
N ASP A 240 -17.87 22.75 17.78
CA ASP A 240 -18.22 21.38 17.39
C ASP A 240 -16.98 20.61 16.97
N PHE A 241 -16.45 19.80 17.87
CA PHE A 241 -15.32 18.91 17.61
C PHE A 241 -15.71 17.60 16.91
N SER A 242 -16.98 17.36 16.62
CA SER A 242 -17.47 16.12 16.01
C SER A 242 -17.04 15.96 14.56
N GLY A 243 -16.59 17.03 13.92
CA GLY A 243 -15.84 17.08 12.67
C GLY A 243 -16.28 16.11 11.59
N ALA A 244 -17.57 16.09 11.23
CA ALA A 244 -18.04 15.27 10.13
C ALA A 244 -17.32 15.69 8.83
N TYR A 245 -16.61 14.77 8.21
CA TYR A 245 -15.99 14.99 6.92
C TYR A 245 -16.62 14.08 5.85
N ASP A 246 -16.71 14.61 4.65
CA ASP A 246 -17.16 13.83 3.50
C ASP A 246 -16.02 12.96 2.98
N LYS A 247 -15.99 11.69 3.41
CA LYS A 247 -14.98 10.72 2.98
C LYS A 247 -14.95 10.57 1.46
N LYS A 248 -16.11 10.61 0.79
CA LYS A 248 -16.18 10.45 -0.67
C LYS A 248 -15.47 11.59 -1.40
N ARG A 249 -15.59 12.82 -0.88
CA ARG A 249 -14.85 13.97 -1.44
C ARG A 249 -13.35 13.83 -1.23
N ILE A 250 -12.91 13.33 -0.08
CA ILE A 250 -11.48 13.10 0.20
C ILE A 250 -10.92 12.03 -0.75
N VAL A 251 -11.64 10.93 -0.94
CA VAL A 251 -11.28 9.86 -1.87
C VAL A 251 -11.20 10.37 -3.32
N ALA A 252 -12.18 11.16 -3.76
CA ALA A 252 -12.20 11.75 -5.09
C ALA A 252 -11.07 12.76 -5.31
N ASP A 253 -10.73 13.54 -4.29
CA ASP A 253 -9.62 14.49 -4.35
C ASP A 253 -8.27 13.76 -4.37
N ALA A 254 -8.12 12.67 -3.62
CA ALA A 254 -6.94 11.82 -3.65
C ALA A 254 -6.68 11.27 -5.06
N GLU A 255 -7.67 10.70 -5.75
CA GLU A 255 -7.54 10.24 -7.13
C GLU A 255 -6.97 11.34 -8.02
N LYS A 256 -7.55 12.54 -7.94
CA LYS A 256 -7.12 13.69 -8.75
C LYS A 256 -5.69 14.13 -8.41
N ALA A 257 -5.32 14.14 -7.14
CA ALA A 257 -3.99 14.51 -6.70
C ALA A 257 -2.93 13.58 -7.31
N PHE A 258 -3.10 12.26 -7.15
CA PHE A 258 -2.18 11.28 -7.70
C PHE A 258 -2.14 11.31 -9.23
N VAL A 259 -3.31 11.33 -9.88
CA VAL A 259 -3.37 11.32 -11.35
C VAL A 259 -2.80 12.62 -11.95
N SER A 260 -3.05 13.78 -11.35
CA SER A 260 -2.56 15.06 -11.90
C SER A 260 -1.04 15.17 -11.89
N LEU A 261 -0.39 14.66 -10.84
CA LEU A 261 1.06 14.72 -10.68
C LEU A 261 1.77 13.58 -11.43
N LEU A 262 1.31 12.34 -11.24
CA LEU A 262 2.01 11.16 -11.75
C LEU A 262 1.57 10.78 -13.17
N LYS A 263 0.40 11.21 -13.62
CA LYS A 263 -0.16 11.00 -14.96
C LYS A 263 -0.07 9.55 -15.45
N PRO A 264 -0.56 8.55 -14.68
CA PRO A 264 -0.48 7.15 -15.09
C PRO A 264 -1.05 6.92 -16.47
N GLU A 265 -0.46 6.03 -17.26
CA GLU A 265 -0.73 5.90 -18.69
C GLU A 265 -2.21 5.66 -18.99
N TYR A 266 -2.85 4.74 -18.28
CA TYR A 266 -4.23 4.30 -18.54
C TYR A 266 -5.32 5.18 -17.89
N ASN A 267 -4.96 6.25 -17.17
CA ASN A 267 -5.93 7.26 -16.76
C ASN A 267 -6.23 8.20 -17.95
N VAL A 268 -7.40 8.07 -18.55
CA VAL A 268 -7.82 8.94 -19.69
C VAL A 268 -7.89 10.41 -19.26
N VAL A 269 -8.51 10.68 -18.10
CA VAL A 269 -8.61 12.02 -17.52
C VAL A 269 -7.39 12.28 -16.64
N LYS A 270 -6.57 13.28 -16.99
CA LYS A 270 -5.33 13.64 -16.26
C LYS A 270 -5.52 14.78 -15.26
N PHE A 271 -6.73 15.27 -15.05
CA PHE A 271 -7.07 16.37 -14.12
C PHE A 271 -6.13 17.59 -14.20
N ALA A 272 -5.87 18.08 -15.41
CA ALA A 272 -4.90 19.15 -15.66
C ALA A 272 -5.19 20.46 -14.90
N SER A 273 -6.43 20.69 -14.47
CA SER A 273 -6.83 21.86 -13.68
C SER A 273 -6.77 21.65 -12.16
N TYR A 274 -6.36 20.48 -11.70
CA TYR A 274 -6.24 20.21 -10.27
C TYR A 274 -5.34 21.26 -9.57
N PRO A 275 -5.70 21.78 -8.38
CA PRO A 275 -6.72 21.28 -7.45
C PRO A 275 -8.15 21.76 -7.74
N LYS A 276 -8.36 22.63 -8.74
CA LYS A 276 -9.69 23.16 -9.08
C LYS A 276 -10.63 22.06 -9.55
N GLY A 277 -11.84 22.02 -9.00
CA GLY A 277 -12.87 21.05 -9.35
C GLY A 277 -13.99 21.03 -8.33
N ALA A 278 -15.19 20.61 -8.75
CA ALA A 278 -16.40 20.67 -7.91
C ALA A 278 -16.50 19.50 -6.90
N ASP A 279 -15.92 18.36 -7.22
CA ASP A 279 -16.02 17.11 -6.45
C ASP A 279 -14.73 16.76 -5.66
N GLY A 280 -13.83 17.76 -5.48
CA GLY A 280 -12.62 17.67 -4.67
C GLY A 280 -12.67 18.59 -3.45
N LEU A 281 -11.52 18.82 -2.84
CA LEU A 281 -11.40 19.65 -1.64
C LEU A 281 -11.13 21.13 -1.95
N TYR A 282 -10.98 21.51 -3.21
CA TYR A 282 -10.80 22.90 -3.59
C TYR A 282 -11.99 23.75 -3.13
N GLY A 283 -11.68 24.87 -2.44
CA GLY A 283 -12.69 25.74 -1.87
C GLY A 283 -13.40 25.17 -0.62
N SER A 284 -12.91 24.07 -0.04
CA SER A 284 -13.33 23.62 1.29
C SER A 284 -12.69 24.48 2.38
N ASP A 285 -13.02 24.20 3.64
CA ASP A 285 -12.42 24.85 4.81
C ASP A 285 -10.98 24.42 5.12
N PHE A 286 -10.43 23.47 4.35
CA PHE A 286 -9.02 23.11 4.46
C PHE A 286 -8.12 24.11 3.74
N VAL A 287 -7.28 24.81 4.51
CA VAL A 287 -6.25 25.72 3.95
C VAL A 287 -5.13 24.93 3.29
N ARG A 288 -4.80 23.78 3.90
CA ARG A 288 -3.77 22.86 3.42
C ARG A 288 -4.25 21.42 3.55
N TYR A 289 -3.93 20.61 2.57
CA TYR A 289 -4.18 19.18 2.65
C TYR A 289 -3.16 18.39 1.85
N GLY A 290 -2.99 17.12 2.21
CA GLY A 290 -1.98 16.29 1.59
C GLY A 290 -2.33 14.81 1.61
N TYR A 291 -1.53 14.03 0.87
CA TYR A 291 -1.67 12.59 0.70
C TYR A 291 -0.31 11.93 0.81
N VAL A 292 -0.26 10.81 1.52
CA VAL A 292 0.95 10.02 1.71
C VAL A 292 0.60 8.53 1.69
N ILE A 293 1.48 7.71 1.11
CA ILE A 293 1.35 6.26 1.09
C ILE A 293 2.02 5.70 2.35
N CYS A 294 1.23 5.06 3.23
CA CYS A 294 1.70 4.46 4.48
C CYS A 294 2.09 2.99 4.29
N GLU A 295 2.89 2.72 3.24
CA GLU A 295 3.39 1.40 2.88
C GLU A 295 4.79 1.51 2.28
N SER A 296 5.64 0.51 2.51
CA SER A 296 7.05 0.54 2.06
C SER A 296 7.20 0.06 0.61
N PHE A 297 6.56 0.73 -0.34
CA PHE A 297 6.75 0.52 -1.76
C PHE A 297 6.73 1.85 -2.55
N SER A 298 7.11 1.77 -3.81
CA SER A 298 7.23 2.93 -4.71
C SER A 298 6.46 2.72 -5.99
N PHE A 299 5.95 3.81 -6.54
CA PHE A 299 5.36 3.84 -7.87
C PHE A 299 6.14 4.80 -8.77
N ASP A 300 6.50 4.31 -9.95
CA ASP A 300 7.18 5.05 -11.00
C ASP A 300 6.23 5.35 -12.16
N THR A 301 6.40 6.51 -12.76
CA THR A 301 5.82 6.88 -14.06
C THR A 301 6.84 7.65 -14.88
N ALA A 302 6.56 7.90 -16.15
CA ALA A 302 7.37 8.79 -16.98
C ALA A 302 7.42 10.25 -16.46
N HIS A 303 6.56 10.62 -15.51
CA HIS A 303 6.42 11.96 -14.97
C HIS A 303 6.98 12.13 -13.55
N GLY A 304 7.34 11.06 -12.89
CA GLY A 304 7.91 11.09 -11.55
C GLY A 304 7.70 9.79 -10.78
N ARG A 305 8.30 9.75 -9.61
CA ARG A 305 8.20 8.67 -8.62
C ARG A 305 7.49 9.17 -7.38
N ILE A 306 6.72 8.31 -6.74
CA ILE A 306 6.25 8.51 -5.37
C ILE A 306 6.61 7.29 -4.52
N ARG A 307 7.26 7.53 -3.39
CA ARG A 307 7.64 6.50 -2.43
C ARG A 307 6.72 6.56 -1.22
N GLY A 308 6.19 5.44 -0.84
CA GLY A 308 5.61 5.26 0.46
C GLY A 308 6.65 4.81 1.48
N SER A 309 6.31 4.89 2.75
CA SER A 309 7.13 4.35 3.82
C SER A 309 6.29 3.99 5.03
N ARG A 310 6.73 2.97 5.76
CA ARG A 310 6.11 2.50 6.98
C ARG A 310 7.18 2.07 7.96
N ASP A 311 7.11 2.54 9.19
CA ASP A 311 7.91 2.02 10.30
C ASP A 311 7.31 0.69 10.78
N ALA A 312 8.13 -0.34 10.84
CA ALA A 312 7.71 -1.69 11.19
C ALA A 312 7.21 -1.82 12.64
N ALA A 313 7.77 -1.02 13.56
CA ALA A 313 7.44 -1.10 14.99
C ALA A 313 6.18 -0.30 15.35
N THR A 314 6.02 0.89 14.79
CA THR A 314 4.93 1.80 15.09
C THR A 314 3.74 1.66 14.14
N GLY A 315 4.00 1.19 12.92
CA GLY A 315 3.01 1.11 11.85
C GLY A 315 2.69 2.46 11.18
N PHE A 316 3.43 3.54 11.50
CA PHE A 316 3.24 4.86 10.93
C PHE A 316 4.23 5.14 9.78
N ILE A 317 4.00 6.25 9.08
CA ILE A 317 4.95 6.74 8.07
C ILE A 317 6.27 7.15 8.72
N THR A 318 7.36 7.02 7.96
CA THR A 318 8.67 7.58 8.30
C THR A 318 8.99 8.78 7.42
N ASN A 319 10.12 9.43 7.67
CA ASN A 319 10.61 10.54 6.84
C ASN A 319 11.04 10.08 5.42
N ASP A 320 11.07 8.79 5.15
CA ASP A 320 11.36 8.26 3.80
C ASP A 320 10.17 8.34 2.85
N ALA A 321 8.96 8.61 3.34
CA ALA A 321 7.79 8.75 2.50
C ALA A 321 7.76 10.10 1.77
N ASP A 322 7.48 10.04 0.46
CA ASP A 322 7.12 11.23 -0.30
C ASP A 322 5.66 11.62 -0.02
N SER A 323 5.31 12.89 -0.21
CA SER A 323 3.96 13.38 0.06
C SER A 323 3.48 14.37 -0.99
N ILE A 324 2.20 14.27 -1.35
CA ILE A 324 1.53 15.25 -2.18
C ILE A 324 0.92 16.31 -1.27
N PHE A 325 1.22 17.58 -1.52
CA PHE A 325 0.69 18.70 -0.77
C PHE A 325 -0.06 19.67 -1.66
N VAL A 326 -1.19 20.16 -1.16
CA VAL A 326 -2.04 21.16 -1.81
C VAL A 326 -2.23 22.33 -0.87
N GLU A 327 -1.93 23.52 -1.36
CA GLU A 327 -2.18 24.80 -0.68
C GLU A 327 -2.69 25.83 -1.69
N GLY A 328 -3.93 26.28 -1.50
CA GLY A 328 -4.59 27.19 -2.45
C GLY A 328 -4.65 26.60 -3.86
N ASN A 329 -3.96 27.21 -4.81
CA ASN A 329 -3.87 26.74 -6.20
C ASN A 329 -2.60 25.92 -6.48
N THR A 330 -1.75 25.71 -5.49
CA THR A 330 -0.45 25.06 -5.65
C THR A 330 -0.53 23.60 -5.26
N VAL A 331 0.00 22.73 -6.11
CA VAL A 331 0.16 21.30 -5.85
C VAL A 331 1.63 20.96 -5.98
N LYS A 332 2.20 20.31 -4.98
CA LYS A 332 3.61 19.90 -4.97
C LYS A 332 3.76 18.46 -4.53
N LEU A 333 4.69 17.76 -5.14
CA LEU A 333 5.25 16.53 -4.61
C LEU A 333 6.48 16.89 -3.77
N PHE A 334 6.45 16.61 -2.48
CA PHE A 334 7.59 16.71 -1.59
C PHE A 334 8.31 15.36 -1.57
N VAL A 335 9.56 15.39 -1.97
CA VAL A 335 10.40 14.20 -2.15
C VAL A 335 11.37 14.07 -0.98
N SER A 336 11.30 12.95 -0.28
CA SER A 336 12.21 12.62 0.82
C SER A 336 13.66 12.54 0.33
N GLY A 337 14.58 13.08 1.12
CA GLY A 337 15.99 13.20 0.76
C GLY A 337 16.32 14.38 -0.18
N VAL A 338 15.30 15.08 -0.73
CA VAL A 338 15.45 16.26 -1.60
C VAL A 338 14.83 17.49 -0.94
N ASP A 339 13.54 17.47 -0.65
CA ASP A 339 12.83 18.60 -0.06
C ASP A 339 12.92 18.61 1.47
N PHE A 340 13.17 17.44 2.07
CA PHE A 340 13.42 17.27 3.50
C PHE A 340 14.36 16.06 3.73
N PRO A 341 15.10 15.97 4.86
CA PRO A 341 16.00 14.86 5.14
C PRO A 341 15.24 13.53 5.23
N SER A 342 15.78 12.50 4.57
CA SER A 342 15.40 11.10 4.80
C SER A 342 16.01 10.57 6.12
N GLU A 343 15.48 9.51 6.64
CA GLU A 343 16.05 8.77 7.79
C GLU A 343 17.21 7.88 7.37
#